data_81725c3d9e396a8185ae6d0afded1116
#
_entry.id   81725c3d9e396a8185ae6d0afded1116
#
_cell.length_a   1.000
_cell.length_b   1.000
_cell.length_c   1.000
_cell.angle_alpha   90.00
_cell.angle_beta   90.00
_cell.angle_gamma   90.00
#
_symmetry.space_group_name_H-M   'P 1'
#
loop_
_entity.id
_entity.type
_entity.pdbx_description
1 polymer ?
#
loop_
_entity_poly.entity_id
_entity_poly.type
_entity_poly.pdbx_seq_one_letter_code
_entity_poly.pdbx_strand_id
1 'polypeptide(L)'
;MKNVFDWLKEINYNKRPVSSFNEKDWDIWNSYMVHRFISMDPNYLEIVNEAQAILPQNKKEIYNIYKEYIPTNQKWNKYVKSKTKKAN
;
A
#
# COMPACT_ATOMS: atom_id res chain seq x y z
N MET A 1 7.44 11.79 -7.38
CA MET A 1 6.11 11.63 -6.76
C MET A 1 5.50 12.97 -6.46
N LYS A 2 4.19 13.05 -6.59
CA LYS A 2 3.50 14.32 -6.35
C LYS A 2 2.66 14.31 -5.09
N ASN A 3 2.15 13.14 -4.71
CA ASN A 3 1.30 13.06 -3.52
C ASN A 3 1.25 11.63 -3.01
N VAL A 4 0.48 11.43 -1.95
CA VAL A 4 0.42 10.13 -1.28
C VAL A 4 -0.18 9.05 -2.18
N PHE A 5 -1.00 9.43 -3.15
CA PHE A 5 -1.58 8.44 -4.05
C PHE A 5 -0.53 7.78 -4.92
N ASP A 6 0.56 8.49 -5.22
CA ASP A 6 1.68 7.85 -5.93
C ASP A 6 2.29 6.76 -5.08
N TRP A 7 2.36 6.95 -3.78
CA TRP A 7 2.84 5.92 -2.87
C TRP A 7 1.91 4.71 -2.87
N LEU A 8 0.60 4.95 -2.96
CA LEU A 8 -0.34 3.84 -3.03
C LEU A 8 -0.16 3.03 -4.30
N LYS A 9 0.19 3.69 -5.39
CA LYS A 9 0.50 2.97 -6.62
C LYS A 9 1.74 2.11 -6.47
N GLU A 10 2.74 2.59 -5.74
CA GLU A 10 3.92 1.78 -5.50
C GLU A 10 3.57 0.55 -4.68
N ILE A 11 2.74 0.72 -3.68
CA ILE A 11 2.36 -0.39 -2.82
C ILE A 11 1.55 -1.43 -3.59
N ASN A 12 0.65 -0.99 -4.44
CA ASN A 12 -0.29 -1.89 -5.10
C ASN A 12 0.20 -2.45 -6.42
N TYR A 13 1.04 -1.71 -7.12
CA TYR A 13 1.41 -2.10 -8.48
C TYR A 13 2.90 -2.23 -8.71
N ASN A 14 3.62 -1.14 -8.52
CA ASN A 14 5.03 -1.12 -8.93
C ASN A 14 5.94 -1.86 -7.97
N LYS A 15 5.71 -1.72 -6.69
CA LYS A 15 6.44 -2.44 -5.64
C LYS A 15 7.95 -2.29 -5.76
N ARG A 16 8.39 -1.07 -6.07
CA ARG A 16 9.81 -0.83 -6.19
C ARG A 16 10.49 -0.92 -4.83
N PRO A 17 11.76 -1.31 -4.80
CA PRO A 17 12.45 -1.41 -3.52
C PRO A 17 12.67 -0.05 -2.88
N VAL A 18 12.88 -0.08 -1.57
CA VAL A 18 13.08 1.15 -0.79
C VAL A 18 14.17 2.02 -1.39
N SER A 19 15.22 1.40 -1.91
CA SER A 19 16.35 2.15 -2.45
C SER A 19 16.02 2.94 -3.71
N SER A 20 14.85 2.70 -4.29
CA SER A 20 14.43 3.44 -5.50
C SER A 20 13.95 4.84 -5.19
N PHE A 21 13.72 5.18 -3.94
CA PHE A 21 13.12 6.44 -3.56
C PHE A 21 14.14 7.35 -2.89
N ASN A 22 14.04 8.65 -3.18
CA ASN A 22 14.94 9.64 -2.57
C ASN A 22 14.22 10.33 -1.40
N GLU A 23 14.91 11.25 -0.77
CA GLU A 23 14.35 11.93 0.39
C GLU A 23 13.08 12.70 0.08
N LYS A 24 13.03 13.29 -1.11
CA LYS A 24 11.85 14.03 -1.50
C LYS A 24 10.65 13.13 -1.61
N ASP A 25 10.85 11.92 -2.10
CA ASP A 25 9.76 10.95 -2.18
C ASP A 25 9.26 10.62 -0.78
N TRP A 26 10.19 10.40 0.16
CA TRP A 26 9.80 10.06 1.50
C TRP A 26 9.14 11.22 2.24
N ASP A 27 9.43 12.46 1.84
CA ASP A 27 8.75 13.60 2.40
C ASP A 27 7.26 13.62 2.06
N ILE A 28 6.91 13.02 0.93
CA ILE A 28 5.50 12.94 0.52
C ILE A 28 4.77 11.85 1.28
N TRP A 29 5.49 10.86 1.78
CA TRP A 29 4.89 9.76 2.52
C TRP A 29 4.18 10.28 3.77
N ASN A 30 2.96 9.83 3.97
CA ASN A 30 2.21 10.14 5.16
C ASN A 30 1.65 8.84 5.70
N SER A 31 2.25 8.33 6.77
CA SER A 31 1.89 7.02 7.31
C SER A 31 0.41 6.95 7.66
N TYR A 32 -0.11 8.00 8.29
CA TYR A 32 -1.51 8.00 8.67
C TYR A 32 -2.44 7.86 7.46
N MET A 33 -2.16 8.63 6.42
CA MET A 33 -3.00 8.57 5.24
C MET A 33 -2.87 7.25 4.50
N VAL A 34 -1.66 6.70 4.46
CA VAL A 34 -1.46 5.41 3.82
C VAL A 34 -2.27 4.35 4.55
N HIS A 35 -2.16 4.32 5.88
CA HIS A 35 -2.95 3.37 6.68
C HIS A 35 -4.45 3.55 6.41
N ARG A 36 -4.89 4.78 6.37
CA ARG A 36 -6.30 5.06 6.17
C ARG A 36 -6.82 4.55 4.83
N PHE A 37 -6.07 4.86 3.76
CA PHE A 37 -6.52 4.44 2.44
C PHE A 37 -6.48 2.93 2.27
N ILE A 38 -5.47 2.28 2.80
CA ILE A 38 -5.40 0.83 2.68
C ILE A 38 -6.47 0.16 3.51
N SER A 39 -6.79 0.74 4.66
CA SER A 39 -7.82 0.16 5.54
C SER A 39 -9.23 0.26 4.97
N MET A 40 -9.40 0.99 3.89
CA MET A 40 -10.69 1.04 3.23
C MET A 40 -11.08 -0.30 2.63
N ASP A 41 -10.10 -1.15 2.37
CA ASP A 41 -10.37 -2.50 1.92
C ASP A 41 -10.34 -3.42 3.14
N PRO A 42 -11.47 -4.01 3.52
CA PRO A 42 -11.50 -4.86 4.73
C PRO A 42 -10.59 -6.07 4.64
N ASN A 43 -10.21 -6.48 3.45
CA ASN A 43 -9.29 -7.61 3.31
C ASN A 43 -7.90 -7.28 3.82
N TYR A 44 -7.58 -6.02 3.99
CA TYR A 44 -6.25 -5.61 4.40
C TYR A 44 -6.18 -5.12 5.84
N LEU A 45 -7.27 -5.27 6.60
CA LEU A 45 -7.30 -4.74 7.96
C LEU A 45 -6.23 -5.35 8.86
N GLU A 46 -5.96 -6.63 8.70
CA GLU A 46 -4.93 -7.27 9.50
C GLU A 46 -3.55 -6.70 9.19
N ILE A 47 -3.28 -6.48 7.91
CA ILE A 47 -2.00 -5.92 7.49
C ILE A 47 -1.88 -4.50 8.04
N VAL A 48 -2.96 -3.73 7.97
CA VAL A 48 -2.94 -2.37 8.49
C VAL A 48 -2.67 -2.37 9.98
N ASN A 49 -3.28 -3.27 10.71
CA ASN A 49 -3.06 -3.35 12.15
C ASN A 49 -1.59 -3.62 12.47
N GLU A 50 -0.97 -4.50 11.71
CA GLU A 50 0.44 -4.79 11.92
C GLU A 50 1.30 -3.59 11.58
N ALA A 51 1.00 -2.93 10.48
CA ALA A 51 1.78 -1.77 10.08
C ALA A 51 1.63 -0.62 11.05
N GLN A 52 0.46 -0.48 11.65
CA GLN A 52 0.22 0.58 12.62
C GLN A 52 0.99 0.39 13.92
N ALA A 53 1.46 -0.82 14.19
CA ALA A 53 2.30 -1.06 15.35
C ALA A 53 3.70 -0.47 15.17
N ILE A 54 4.07 -0.14 13.95
CA ILE A 54 5.36 0.47 13.67
C ILE A 54 5.24 1.98 13.86
N LEU A 55 6.28 2.58 14.42
CA LEU A 55 6.27 4.03 14.62
C LEU A 55 6.10 4.76 13.28
N PRO A 56 5.29 5.79 13.23
CA PRO A 56 4.99 6.46 11.95
C PRO A 56 6.22 7.02 11.24
N GLN A 57 7.26 7.37 11.96
CA GLN A 57 8.47 7.89 11.33
C GLN A 57 9.30 6.80 10.68
N ASN A 58 9.03 5.54 10.97
CA ASN A 58 9.74 4.43 10.32
C ASN A 58 9.07 4.11 8.98
N LYS A 59 9.10 5.09 8.10
CA LYS A 59 8.37 5.04 6.84
C LYS A 59 8.78 3.87 5.96
N LYS A 60 10.08 3.61 5.92
CA LYS A 60 10.59 2.55 5.06
C LYS A 60 10.12 1.18 5.51
N GLU A 61 10.06 0.98 6.80
CA GLU A 61 9.59 -0.29 7.33
C GLU A 61 8.11 -0.49 7.05
N ILE A 62 7.32 0.56 7.22
CA ILE A 62 5.90 0.50 6.94
C ILE A 62 5.67 0.19 5.47
N TYR A 63 6.39 0.88 4.59
CA TYR A 63 6.27 0.64 3.17
C TYR A 63 6.61 -0.82 2.83
N ASN A 64 7.67 -1.35 3.43
CA ASN A 64 8.08 -2.71 3.15
C ASN A 64 7.02 -3.72 3.54
N ILE A 65 6.36 -3.52 4.67
CA ILE A 65 5.30 -4.43 5.09
C ILE A 65 4.17 -4.41 4.06
N TYR A 66 3.73 -3.22 3.66
CA TYR A 66 2.66 -3.15 2.69
C TYR A 66 3.08 -3.74 1.35
N LYS A 67 4.29 -3.43 0.92
CA LYS A 67 4.78 -3.93 -0.35
C LYS A 67 4.83 -5.45 -0.35
N GLU A 68 5.20 -6.03 0.78
CA GLU A 68 5.39 -7.47 0.89
C GLU A 68 4.05 -8.20 0.92
N TYR A 69 3.08 -7.69 1.67
CA TYR A 69 1.88 -8.44 1.96
C TYR A 69 0.68 -8.05 1.14
N ILE A 70 0.64 -6.88 0.54
CA ILE A 70 -0.47 -6.52 -0.31
C ILE A 70 -0.20 -7.04 -1.71
N PRO A 71 -1.09 -7.85 -2.27
CA PRO A 71 -0.86 -8.40 -3.61
C PRO A 71 -0.92 -7.31 -4.67
N THR A 72 -0.29 -7.59 -5.80
CA THR A 72 -0.35 -6.67 -6.92
C THR A 72 -1.77 -6.62 -7.45
N ASN A 73 -2.32 -5.42 -7.54
CA ASN A 73 -3.72 -5.24 -7.87
C ASN A 73 -3.94 -4.76 -9.28
N GLN A 74 -3.15 -5.25 -10.20
CA GLN A 74 -3.30 -4.86 -11.58
C GLN A 74 -4.65 -5.15 -12.13
N LYS A 75 -5.27 -6.17 -11.61
CA LYS A 75 -6.55 -6.58 -12.10
C LYS A 75 -7.67 -6.14 -11.24
N TRP A 76 -7.42 -5.34 -10.28
CA TRP A 76 -8.47 -5.10 -9.33
C TRP A 76 -9.66 -4.39 -9.96
N ASN A 77 -9.47 -3.68 -11.02
CA ASN A 77 -10.59 -3.11 -11.74
C ASN A 77 -11.46 -4.17 -12.33
N LYS A 78 -10.85 -5.20 -12.87
CA LYS A 78 -11.61 -6.29 -13.42
C LYS A 78 -12.06 -7.18 -12.33
N TYR A 79 -11.28 -7.27 -11.34
CA TYR A 79 -11.60 -8.08 -10.22
C TYR A 79 -12.99 -7.77 -9.70
N VAL A 80 -13.31 -6.56 -9.72
CA VAL A 80 -14.60 -6.14 -9.24
C VAL A 80 -15.71 -6.90 -9.88
N LYS A 81 -15.53 -7.37 -11.08
CA LYS A 81 -16.53 -8.15 -11.68
C LYS A 81 -16.27 -9.56 -11.53
N SER A 82 -15.13 -9.90 -11.46
CA SER A 82 -14.88 -11.25 -11.36
C SER A 82 -15.10 -11.80 -10.09
N LYS A 83 -15.33 -11.68 -9.60
CA LYS A 83 -15.27 -12.34 -8.63
C LYS A 83 -16.00 -13.14 -8.35
N THR A 84 -16.19 -12.80 -8.96
CA THR A 84 -16.71 -13.39 -8.85
C THR A 84 -16.77 -14.41 -8.95
N LYS A 85 -16.80 -14.31 -9.34
CA LYS A 85 -16.91 -15.02 -9.54
C LYS A 85 -16.59 -16.03 -9.37
N LYS A 86 -16.42 -15.88 -9.32
CA LYS A 86 -16.23 -16.63 -9.25
C LYS A 86 -16.13 -17.45 -9.05
N ALA A 87 -16.35 -17.13 -9.05
CA ALA A 87 -16.39 -17.76 -8.96
C ALA A 87 -16.26 -18.43 -9.00
N ASN A 88 -16.50 -18.18 -9.10
CA ASN A 88 -16.55 -18.72 -9.12
C ASN A 88 -16.57 -19.16 -9.16
#